data_327986c793b10fef89d6c0a2c9e8810e
#
_entry.id   327986c793b10fef89d6c0a2c9e8810e
#
_cell.length_a   1.000
_cell.length_b   1.000
_cell.length_c   1.000
_cell.angle_alpha   90.00
_cell.angle_beta   90.00
_cell.angle_gamma   90.00
#
_symmetry.space_group_name_H-M   'P 1'
#
loop_
_entity.id
_entity.type
_entity.pdbx_description
1 polymer ?
#
loop_
_entity_poly.entity_id
_entity_poly.type
_entity_poly.pdbx_seq_one_letter_code
_entity_poly.pdbx_strand_id
1 'polypeptide(L)'
;MSTHRPRRSRRVSLLAVVAAAGIAVPSVAAADAPATPDLNRPTAVRVLDDTYYQDALGKSGAELKAALHTIISEQTKISYSQVWDALKATDEDPDNPSNVILLYSGRSQPKDENGGNADDWNREHVWAKSHGDFGTSTGPGTDLHHLRPANVTVNSVRGNKDFDNGGEEVPGAPGNLTDDDSFEPRDQVKGDIARMILYMAVRYEGDDGFADLEPNDKVDNGSAPNIGRLSVLKRWNTEDPPDDFEKNRNQVIYDDFQHNRNPFIDHPEWVDSIWG
;
A
#
# COMPACT_ATOMS: atom_id res chain seq x y z
N MET A 1 17.59 80.86 21.82
CA MET A 1 18.70 81.12 22.74
C MET A 1 19.54 79.87 22.83
N SER A 2 20.55 79.92 22.40
CA SER A 2 22.00 80.10 22.45
C SER A 2 22.64 78.72 22.19
N THR A 3 23.12 78.49 21.03
CA THR A 3 24.52 78.40 20.51
C THR A 3 25.53 77.77 21.47
N HIS A 4 26.16 76.66 21.05
CA HIS A 4 27.63 76.62 20.97
C HIS A 4 28.10 75.32 20.24
N ARG A 5 28.74 75.44 19.10
CA ARG A 5 29.81 74.57 18.61
C ARG A 5 31.13 75.06 19.25
N PRO A 6 32.17 74.20 19.40
CA PRO A 6 33.16 74.09 18.36
C PRO A 6 33.97 72.75 18.29
N ARG A 7 34.62 72.65 17.21
CA ARG A 7 35.99 72.46 16.78
C ARG A 7 36.53 71.05 16.50
N ARG A 8 36.98 70.96 15.26
CA ARG A 8 37.76 69.94 14.60
C ARG A 8 39.15 69.75 15.28
N SER A 9 39.66 68.50 15.28
CA SER A 9 41.09 68.25 15.10
C SER A 9 41.30 67.05 14.17
N ARG A 10 42.01 67.34 13.08
CA ARG A 10 42.57 66.36 12.14
C ARG A 10 43.80 65.74 12.79
N ARG A 11 43.93 64.40 12.77
CA ARG A 11 45.25 63.75 12.86
C ARG A 11 45.37 62.80 11.68
N VAL A 12 46.40 63.02 10.93
CA VAL A 12 46.97 62.21 9.86
C VAL A 12 47.72 61.08 10.51
N SER A 13 47.55 59.87 10.07
CA SER A 13 48.43 58.76 10.37
C SER A 13 48.62 57.82 9.19
N LEU A 14 49.90 57.59 8.97
CA LEU A 14 50.57 56.84 7.95
C LEU A 14 49.97 55.48 7.60
N LEU A 15 49.94 55.18 6.29
CA LEU A 15 49.82 53.87 5.73
C LEU A 15 51.12 53.07 6.07
N ALA A 16 50.96 51.86 6.63
CA ALA A 16 51.95 50.83 6.57
C ALA A 16 51.34 49.66 5.77
N VAL A 17 51.86 49.41 4.57
CA VAL A 17 51.51 48.26 3.74
C VAL A 17 52.31 47.07 4.28
N VAL A 18 51.67 46.07 4.81
CA VAL A 18 52.23 44.75 5.08
C VAL A 18 51.66 43.78 4.10
N ALA A 19 52.47 43.30 3.16
CA ALA A 19 52.15 42.21 2.28
C ALA A 19 52.22 40.91 3.06
N ALA A 20 51.06 40.28 3.29
CA ALA A 20 50.99 38.92 3.80
C ALA A 20 50.75 37.95 2.66
N ALA A 21 51.69 37.06 2.41
CA ALA A 21 51.55 35.94 1.49
C ALA A 21 50.51 34.96 2.04
N GLY A 22 49.40 34.82 1.34
CA GLY A 22 48.34 33.87 1.67
C GLY A 22 48.77 32.44 1.28
N ILE A 23 48.92 31.59 2.26
CA ILE A 23 48.98 30.14 2.09
C ILE A 23 47.56 29.66 1.95
N ALA A 24 47.16 29.19 0.75
CA ALA A 24 45.88 28.54 0.52
C ALA A 24 45.88 27.17 1.19
N VAL A 25 45.14 27.02 2.27
CA VAL A 25 44.81 25.70 2.89
C VAL A 25 43.63 25.12 2.12
N PRO A 26 43.73 23.91 1.57
CA PRO A 26 42.56 23.29 0.92
C PRO A 26 41.50 22.97 2.00
N SER A 27 40.31 23.55 1.81
CA SER A 27 39.13 23.21 2.61
C SER A 27 38.79 21.74 2.35
N VAL A 28 39.02 20.88 3.32
CA VAL A 28 38.44 19.52 3.33
C VAL A 28 36.96 19.69 3.61
N ALA A 29 36.14 19.36 2.62
CA ALA A 29 34.71 19.23 2.82
C ALA A 29 34.46 18.21 3.94
N ALA A 30 33.81 18.64 5.01
CA ALA A 30 33.34 17.74 6.05
C ALA A 30 32.34 16.75 5.40
N ALA A 31 32.68 15.47 5.44
CA ALA A 31 31.70 14.45 5.12
C ALA A 31 30.53 14.58 6.09
N ASP A 32 29.32 14.67 5.54
CA ASP A 32 28.11 14.68 6.35
C ASP A 32 28.10 13.47 7.27
N ALA A 33 28.03 13.71 8.58
CA ALA A 33 27.85 12.64 9.55
C ALA A 33 26.51 11.95 9.26
N PRO A 34 26.42 10.61 9.36
CA PRO A 34 25.17 9.92 9.17
C PRO A 34 24.14 10.47 10.16
N ALA A 35 22.95 10.84 9.64
CA ALA A 35 21.87 11.37 10.43
C ALA A 35 21.52 10.35 11.52
N THR A 36 21.53 10.80 12.79
CA THR A 36 21.06 9.98 13.92
C THR A 36 19.59 9.62 13.69
N PRO A 37 19.19 8.34 13.85
CA PRO A 37 17.80 7.95 13.74
C PRO A 37 16.95 8.72 14.75
N ASP A 38 15.91 9.40 14.28
CA ASP A 38 14.90 10.04 15.12
C ASP A 38 14.02 8.95 15.72
N LEU A 39 14.27 8.61 16.99
CA LEU A 39 13.54 7.58 17.73
C LEU A 39 12.08 7.93 18.02
N ASN A 40 11.64 9.16 17.70
CA ASN A 40 10.26 9.64 17.85
C ASN A 40 9.48 9.65 16.52
N ARG A 41 10.06 9.17 15.42
CA ARG A 41 9.32 9.00 14.19
C ARG A 41 8.44 7.76 14.30
N PRO A 42 7.12 7.82 14.02
CA PRO A 42 6.32 6.61 13.84
C PRO A 42 7.05 5.73 12.82
N THR A 43 7.15 4.47 13.11
CA THR A 43 8.00 3.46 12.47
C THR A 43 8.21 3.78 11.00
N ALA A 44 9.40 4.28 10.66
CA ALA A 44 9.72 4.60 9.28
C ALA A 44 9.47 3.33 8.48
N VAL A 45 8.55 3.39 7.51
CA VAL A 45 8.37 2.34 6.51
C VAL A 45 9.78 1.98 6.05
N ARG A 46 10.22 0.77 6.39
CA ARG A 46 11.56 0.30 6.01
C ARG A 46 11.62 0.41 4.50
N VAL A 47 12.56 1.20 4.00
CA VAL A 47 12.88 1.18 2.58
C VAL A 47 13.23 -0.27 2.28
N LEU A 48 12.44 -0.90 1.41
CA LEU A 48 12.70 -2.26 1.01
C LEU A 48 14.09 -2.33 0.45
N ASP A 49 14.87 -3.21 1.03
CA ASP A 49 16.12 -3.61 0.43
C ASP A 49 15.78 -4.33 -0.90
N ASP A 50 16.26 -3.80 -2.02
CA ASP A 50 16.07 -4.39 -3.36
C ASP A 50 16.48 -5.86 -3.43
N THR A 51 17.13 -6.39 -2.39
CA THR A 51 17.47 -7.81 -2.27
C THR A 51 16.26 -8.74 -2.27
N TYR A 52 15.10 -8.31 -1.73
CA TYR A 52 13.89 -9.16 -1.73
C TYR A 52 13.39 -9.44 -3.15
N TYR A 53 13.48 -8.45 -4.05
CA TYR A 53 13.06 -8.59 -5.44
C TYR A 53 14.22 -8.72 -6.43
N GLN A 54 15.43 -9.07 -5.96
CA GLN A 54 16.63 -9.10 -6.80
C GLN A 54 16.45 -9.88 -8.10
N ASP A 55 15.78 -11.03 -8.04
CA ASP A 55 15.55 -11.89 -9.20
C ASP A 55 14.49 -11.36 -10.18
N ALA A 56 13.75 -10.33 -9.81
CA ALA A 56 12.78 -9.65 -10.65
C ALA A 56 13.33 -8.39 -11.33
N LEU A 57 14.43 -7.81 -10.80
CA LEU A 57 15.00 -6.56 -11.31
C LEU A 57 15.40 -6.66 -12.78
N GLY A 58 15.01 -5.63 -13.55
CA GLY A 58 15.33 -5.54 -14.98
C GLY A 58 14.51 -6.43 -15.90
N LYS A 59 13.52 -7.18 -15.37
CA LYS A 59 12.57 -7.97 -16.15
C LYS A 59 11.30 -7.17 -16.48
N SER A 60 10.52 -7.65 -17.44
CA SER A 60 9.23 -7.08 -17.84
C SER A 60 8.30 -8.16 -18.38
N GLY A 61 7.00 -7.84 -18.54
CA GLY A 61 6.01 -8.76 -19.10
C GLY A 61 5.94 -10.08 -18.35
N ALA A 62 5.82 -11.16 -19.10
CA ALA A 62 5.71 -12.51 -18.55
C ALA A 62 6.94 -12.96 -17.74
N GLU A 63 8.15 -12.47 -18.07
CA GLU A 63 9.35 -12.80 -17.30
C GLU A 63 9.33 -12.15 -15.93
N LEU A 64 8.81 -10.93 -15.82
CA LEU A 64 8.64 -10.25 -14.54
C LEU A 64 7.56 -10.95 -13.72
N LYS A 65 6.39 -11.25 -14.32
CA LYS A 65 5.29 -11.97 -13.66
C LYS A 65 5.78 -13.29 -13.05
N ALA A 66 6.49 -14.10 -13.83
CA ALA A 66 7.02 -15.40 -13.38
C ALA A 66 8.08 -15.27 -12.27
N ALA A 67 8.96 -14.27 -12.33
CA ALA A 67 9.93 -14.03 -11.30
C ALA A 67 9.27 -13.59 -9.98
N LEU A 68 8.31 -12.67 -10.04
CA LEU A 68 7.52 -12.25 -8.89
C LEU A 68 6.71 -13.39 -8.30
N HIS A 69 6.06 -14.21 -9.13
CA HIS A 69 5.37 -15.42 -8.68
C HIS A 69 6.28 -16.31 -7.83
N THR A 70 7.48 -16.60 -8.32
CA THR A 70 8.46 -17.40 -7.56
C THR A 70 8.81 -16.79 -6.22
N ILE A 71 9.10 -15.48 -6.19
CA ILE A 71 9.51 -14.76 -4.97
C ILE A 71 8.38 -14.74 -3.92
N ILE A 72 7.16 -14.39 -4.34
CA ILE A 72 6.04 -14.20 -3.39
C ILE A 72 5.33 -15.50 -3.03
N SER A 73 5.62 -16.61 -3.71
CA SER A 73 5.05 -17.93 -3.40
C SER A 73 5.71 -18.58 -2.18
N GLU A 74 6.89 -18.14 -1.80
CA GLU A 74 7.54 -18.54 -0.55
C GLU A 74 6.88 -17.81 0.64
N GLN A 75 5.68 -18.26 1.04
CA GLN A 75 4.90 -17.64 2.10
C GLN A 75 4.52 -18.64 3.19
N THR A 76 4.40 -18.14 4.41
CA THR A 76 3.75 -18.87 5.50
C THR A 76 2.25 -18.78 5.32
N LYS A 77 1.59 -19.93 5.09
CA LYS A 77 0.13 -19.99 4.96
C LYS A 77 -0.51 -20.06 6.34
N ILE A 78 -1.47 -19.20 6.63
CA ILE A 78 -2.23 -19.17 7.89
C ILE A 78 -3.61 -19.81 7.72
N SER A 79 -4.23 -20.22 8.82
CA SER A 79 -5.60 -20.75 8.81
C SER A 79 -6.64 -19.62 8.75
N TYR A 80 -7.86 -19.93 8.28
CA TYR A 80 -8.93 -18.95 8.22
C TYR A 80 -9.33 -18.38 9.61
N SER A 81 -9.13 -19.13 10.69
CA SER A 81 -9.35 -18.60 12.04
C SER A 81 -8.29 -17.58 12.46
N GLN A 82 -7.03 -17.77 12.05
CA GLN A 82 -5.94 -16.84 12.34
C GLN A 82 -6.09 -15.50 11.61
N VAL A 83 -6.84 -15.47 10.48
CA VAL A 83 -7.11 -14.23 9.74
C VAL A 83 -7.77 -13.15 10.63
N TRP A 84 -8.60 -13.53 11.62
CA TRP A 84 -9.18 -12.55 12.53
C TRP A 84 -8.14 -11.73 13.28
N ASP A 85 -7.17 -12.41 13.88
CA ASP A 85 -6.12 -11.74 14.66
C ASP A 85 -5.15 -11.00 13.74
N ALA A 86 -4.88 -11.56 12.57
CA ALA A 86 -4.04 -10.90 11.56
C ALA A 86 -4.65 -9.58 11.11
N LEU A 87 -5.94 -9.53 10.77
CA LEU A 87 -6.61 -8.29 10.35
C LEU A 87 -6.66 -7.23 11.46
N LYS A 88 -6.72 -7.65 12.73
CA LYS A 88 -6.64 -6.73 13.88
C LYS A 88 -5.27 -6.03 13.98
N ALA A 89 -4.23 -6.63 13.42
CA ALA A 89 -2.88 -6.06 13.39
C ALA A 89 -2.60 -5.32 12.08
N THR A 90 -2.93 -5.92 10.93
CA THR A 90 -2.64 -5.37 9.60
C THR A 90 -3.46 -4.13 9.27
N ASP A 91 -4.68 -4.05 9.80
CA ASP A 91 -5.62 -2.97 9.54
C ASP A 91 -5.92 -2.12 10.79
N GLU A 92 -4.99 -2.13 11.77
CA GLU A 92 -5.08 -1.31 12.99
C GLU A 92 -5.20 0.16 12.63
N ASP A 93 -6.13 0.84 13.30
CA ASP A 93 -6.28 2.29 13.17
C ASP A 93 -5.07 3.01 13.81
N PRO A 94 -4.27 3.76 13.05
CA PRO A 94 -3.09 4.44 13.57
C PRO A 94 -3.42 5.49 14.64
N ASP A 95 -4.65 6.02 14.65
CA ASP A 95 -5.10 7.02 15.62
C ASP A 95 -5.78 6.35 16.84
N ASN A 96 -6.21 5.09 16.74
CA ASN A 96 -6.84 4.33 17.81
C ASN A 96 -6.49 2.83 17.75
N PRO A 97 -5.42 2.37 18.41
CA PRO A 97 -4.97 0.97 18.36
C PRO A 97 -5.98 -0.08 18.85
N SER A 98 -7.10 0.33 19.47
CA SER A 98 -8.19 -0.59 19.83
C SER A 98 -9.14 -0.88 18.67
N ASN A 99 -8.99 -0.20 17.54
CA ASN A 99 -9.85 -0.27 16.38
C ASN A 99 -9.13 -0.82 15.13
N VAL A 100 -9.91 -1.18 14.12
CA VAL A 100 -9.47 -1.41 12.75
C VAL A 100 -10.11 -0.38 11.82
N ILE A 101 -9.46 -0.12 10.69
CA ILE A 101 -10.03 0.69 9.60
C ILE A 101 -10.74 -0.23 8.61
N LEU A 102 -12.03 -0.01 8.39
CA LEU A 102 -12.83 -0.80 7.45
C LEU A 102 -12.60 -0.36 6.01
N LEU A 103 -12.32 -1.29 5.11
CA LEU A 103 -11.92 -1.04 3.72
C LEU A 103 -12.88 -0.08 3.00
N TYR A 104 -14.14 -0.48 2.84
CA TYR A 104 -15.09 0.24 2.00
C TYR A 104 -15.61 1.53 2.64
N SER A 105 -15.80 1.57 3.96
CA SER A 105 -16.35 2.76 4.62
C SER A 105 -15.28 3.74 5.13
N GLY A 106 -14.02 3.30 5.28
CA GLY A 106 -12.97 4.07 5.95
C GLY A 106 -13.23 4.29 7.44
N ARG A 107 -14.25 3.65 8.01
CA ARG A 107 -14.66 3.84 9.39
C ARG A 107 -13.72 3.10 10.34
N SER A 108 -13.32 3.79 11.40
CA SER A 108 -12.67 3.18 12.56
C SER A 108 -13.70 2.42 13.40
N GLN A 109 -13.47 1.13 13.66
CA GLN A 109 -14.39 0.26 14.40
C GLN A 109 -13.63 -0.62 15.39
N PRO A 110 -14.16 -0.84 16.63
CA PRO A 110 -13.52 -1.70 17.63
C PRO A 110 -13.14 -3.07 17.10
N LYS A 111 -11.94 -3.52 17.47
CA LYS A 111 -11.39 -4.82 17.05
C LYS A 111 -12.24 -6.01 17.48
N ASP A 112 -13.00 -5.89 18.57
CA ASP A 112 -13.85 -6.92 19.14
C ASP A 112 -15.29 -6.92 18.57
N GLU A 113 -15.66 -5.91 17.78
CA GLU A 113 -16.90 -5.88 17.03
C GLU A 113 -16.80 -6.65 15.70
N ASN A 114 -16.12 -7.78 15.72
CA ASN A 114 -15.99 -8.68 14.57
C ASN A 114 -16.96 -9.86 14.66
N GLY A 115 -17.65 -10.14 13.56
CA GLY A 115 -18.65 -11.23 13.58
C GLY A 115 -19.47 -11.33 12.33
N GLY A 116 -20.77 -11.61 12.49
CA GLY A 116 -21.71 -11.82 11.42
C GLY A 116 -23.00 -10.98 11.51
N ASN A 117 -23.12 -10.12 12.53
CA ASN A 117 -24.27 -9.22 12.62
C ASN A 117 -24.08 -8.05 11.64
N ALA A 118 -25.18 -7.38 11.29
CA ALA A 118 -25.17 -6.33 10.27
C ALA A 118 -24.19 -5.19 10.54
N ASP A 119 -23.99 -4.84 11.82
CA ASP A 119 -23.10 -3.75 12.23
C ASP A 119 -21.68 -4.21 12.55
N ASP A 120 -21.42 -5.52 12.63
CA ASP A 120 -20.08 -6.07 12.81
C ASP A 120 -19.21 -5.82 11.58
N TRP A 121 -17.91 -5.99 11.75
CA TRP A 121 -17.02 -6.17 10.62
C TRP A 121 -16.66 -7.66 10.44
N ASN A 122 -16.39 -8.05 9.19
CA ASN A 122 -15.98 -9.40 8.85
C ASN A 122 -14.78 -9.40 7.87
N ARG A 123 -14.37 -10.61 7.45
CA ARG A 123 -13.24 -10.83 6.55
C ARG A 123 -13.76 -10.72 5.11
N GLU A 124 -13.51 -9.57 4.49
CA GLU A 124 -13.73 -9.37 3.07
C GLU A 124 -12.66 -10.07 2.25
N HIS A 125 -13.09 -10.84 1.25
CA HIS A 125 -12.23 -11.36 0.20
C HIS A 125 -12.33 -10.41 -1.00
N VAL A 126 -11.35 -9.53 -1.17
CA VAL A 126 -11.32 -8.54 -2.27
C VAL A 126 -11.33 -9.27 -3.62
N TRP A 127 -10.51 -10.28 -3.82
CA TRP A 127 -10.78 -11.29 -4.84
C TRP A 127 -11.90 -12.19 -4.34
N ALA A 128 -13.09 -12.09 -4.93
CA ALA A 128 -14.24 -12.85 -4.46
C ALA A 128 -13.97 -14.36 -4.50
N LYS A 129 -14.12 -15.02 -3.35
CA LYS A 129 -13.77 -16.45 -3.18
C LYS A 129 -14.54 -17.41 -4.10
N SER A 130 -15.65 -16.97 -4.68
CA SER A 130 -16.39 -17.72 -5.72
C SER A 130 -15.73 -17.62 -7.08
N HIS A 131 -14.89 -16.61 -7.35
CA HIS A 131 -14.13 -16.50 -8.59
C HIS A 131 -12.89 -17.40 -8.47
N GLY A 132 -12.99 -18.60 -9.08
CA GLY A 132 -12.00 -19.67 -8.94
C GLY A 132 -12.33 -20.69 -7.84
N ASP A 133 -13.46 -20.53 -7.13
CA ASP A 133 -14.08 -21.49 -6.18
C ASP A 133 -13.11 -21.99 -5.07
N PHE A 134 -12.21 -21.14 -4.58
CA PHE A 134 -11.26 -21.51 -3.53
C PHE A 134 -11.84 -21.44 -2.10
N GLY A 135 -12.99 -20.81 -1.92
CA GLY A 135 -13.68 -20.72 -0.64
C GLY A 135 -12.84 -20.06 0.46
N THR A 136 -12.70 -20.74 1.59
CA THR A 136 -11.86 -20.33 2.74
C THR A 136 -10.70 -21.28 2.95
N SER A 137 -10.28 -22.01 1.92
CA SER A 137 -9.16 -22.94 1.98
C SER A 137 -7.86 -22.19 2.25
N THR A 138 -6.98 -22.84 3.02
CA THR A 138 -5.63 -22.30 3.29
C THR A 138 -4.86 -22.13 1.99
N GLY A 139 -4.40 -20.92 1.75
CA GLY A 139 -3.87 -20.44 0.48
C GLY A 139 -4.67 -19.21 0.04
N PRO A 140 -5.29 -19.20 -1.15
CA PRO A 140 -6.02 -18.03 -1.64
C PRO A 140 -7.18 -17.59 -0.72
N GLY A 141 -7.83 -18.53 -0.03
CA GLY A 141 -8.91 -18.22 0.93
C GLY A 141 -8.46 -17.64 2.25
N THR A 142 -7.16 -17.56 2.49
CA THR A 142 -6.59 -17.06 3.76
C THR A 142 -5.43 -16.07 3.55
N ASP A 143 -5.19 -15.64 2.33
CA ASP A 143 -4.10 -14.74 1.98
C ASP A 143 -4.41 -13.31 2.43
N LEU A 144 -3.58 -12.78 3.33
CA LEU A 144 -3.78 -11.46 3.92
C LEU A 144 -3.63 -10.32 2.92
N HIS A 145 -2.92 -10.54 1.81
CA HIS A 145 -2.73 -9.49 0.81
C HIS A 145 -4.02 -9.10 0.08
N HIS A 146 -5.10 -9.92 0.17
CA HIS A 146 -6.41 -9.54 -0.34
C HIS A 146 -7.55 -9.64 0.68
N LEU A 147 -7.25 -10.05 1.92
CA LEU A 147 -8.25 -10.07 3.00
C LEU A 147 -8.23 -8.75 3.77
N ARG A 148 -9.40 -8.14 3.96
CA ARG A 148 -9.56 -6.86 4.65
C ARG A 148 -10.75 -6.89 5.61
N PRO A 149 -10.75 -6.11 6.70
CA PRO A 149 -11.96 -5.89 7.48
C PRO A 149 -12.94 -5.03 6.68
N ALA A 150 -14.20 -5.47 6.60
CA ALA A 150 -15.28 -4.71 5.99
C ALA A 150 -16.56 -4.85 6.81
N ASN A 151 -17.41 -3.82 6.84
CA ASN A 151 -18.73 -3.92 7.46
C ASN A 151 -19.54 -5.03 6.78
N VAL A 152 -20.22 -5.86 7.58
CA VAL A 152 -20.99 -7.03 7.08
C VAL A 152 -22.02 -6.65 6.04
N THR A 153 -22.78 -5.56 6.27
CA THR A 153 -23.79 -5.09 5.32
C THR A 153 -23.16 -4.65 4.00
N VAL A 154 -22.09 -3.86 4.04
CA VAL A 154 -21.40 -3.37 2.84
C VAL A 154 -20.75 -4.52 2.07
N ASN A 155 -20.11 -5.45 2.78
CA ASN A 155 -19.55 -6.67 2.20
C ASN A 155 -20.64 -7.50 1.49
N SER A 156 -21.82 -7.59 2.08
CA SER A 156 -22.96 -8.27 1.45
C SER A 156 -23.46 -7.56 0.18
N VAL A 157 -23.42 -6.24 0.14
CA VAL A 157 -23.77 -5.44 -1.07
C VAL A 157 -22.73 -5.65 -2.17
N ARG A 158 -21.44 -5.64 -1.81
CA ARG A 158 -20.38 -5.95 -2.76
C ARG A 158 -20.54 -7.38 -3.30
N GLY A 159 -20.83 -8.35 -2.45
CA GLY A 159 -21.09 -9.73 -2.85
C GLY A 159 -19.86 -10.37 -3.54
N ASN A 160 -20.07 -10.82 -4.78
CA ASN A 160 -18.99 -11.34 -5.63
C ASN A 160 -18.86 -10.57 -6.95
N LYS A 161 -19.32 -9.33 -6.97
CA LYS A 161 -19.25 -8.47 -8.15
C LYS A 161 -17.80 -8.19 -8.55
N ASP A 162 -17.61 -7.99 -9.82
CA ASP A 162 -16.35 -7.48 -10.36
C ASP A 162 -16.13 -6.01 -9.96
N PHE A 163 -14.97 -5.46 -10.26
CA PHE A 163 -14.65 -4.06 -10.03
C PHE A 163 -14.67 -3.28 -11.35
N ASP A 164 -15.48 -2.23 -11.39
CA ASP A 164 -15.58 -1.26 -12.49
C ASP A 164 -16.04 0.09 -11.93
N ASN A 165 -16.12 1.11 -12.76
CA ASN A 165 -16.66 2.41 -12.35
C ASN A 165 -18.15 2.49 -12.63
N GLY A 166 -18.85 3.23 -11.77
CA GLY A 166 -20.27 3.59 -11.93
C GLY A 166 -21.22 2.85 -11.00
N GLY A 167 -22.50 3.08 -11.22
CA GLY A 167 -23.58 2.55 -10.40
C GLY A 167 -24.23 3.59 -9.49
N GLU A 168 -24.97 3.11 -8.51
CA GLU A 168 -25.65 3.92 -7.49
C GLU A 168 -24.88 3.86 -6.17
N GLU A 169 -24.97 4.92 -5.37
CA GLU A 169 -24.28 5.01 -4.08
C GLU A 169 -24.71 3.89 -3.13
N VAL A 170 -23.73 3.24 -2.51
CA VAL A 170 -23.96 2.14 -1.54
C VAL A 170 -24.43 2.72 -0.21
N PRO A 171 -25.66 2.39 0.26
CA PRO A 171 -26.16 2.88 1.53
C PRO A 171 -25.25 2.54 2.72
N GLY A 172 -24.86 3.54 3.49
CA GLY A 172 -24.01 3.37 4.67
C GLY A 172 -22.49 3.30 4.37
N ALA A 173 -22.12 3.39 3.09
CA ALA A 173 -20.73 3.45 2.66
C ALA A 173 -20.54 4.53 1.58
N PRO A 174 -20.62 5.81 1.93
CA PRO A 174 -20.55 6.90 0.97
C PRO A 174 -19.25 6.87 0.16
N GLY A 175 -19.35 7.24 -1.12
CA GLY A 175 -18.25 7.19 -2.07
C GLY A 175 -18.05 5.83 -2.74
N ASN A 176 -18.74 4.78 -2.30
CA ASN A 176 -18.80 3.52 -3.03
C ASN A 176 -20.05 3.47 -3.90
N LEU A 177 -19.89 2.97 -5.12
CA LEU A 177 -21.01 2.81 -6.06
C LEU A 177 -21.16 1.32 -6.42
N THR A 178 -22.38 0.92 -6.80
CA THR A 178 -22.64 -0.45 -7.26
C THR A 178 -23.79 -0.46 -8.24
N ASP A 179 -23.72 -1.39 -9.18
CA ASP A 179 -24.80 -1.77 -10.08
C ASP A 179 -25.07 -3.28 -10.02
N ASP A 180 -25.63 -3.86 -11.07
CA ASP A 180 -26.00 -5.28 -11.07
C ASP A 180 -24.78 -6.21 -11.10
N ASP A 181 -23.68 -5.84 -11.72
CA ASP A 181 -22.51 -6.72 -11.99
C ASP A 181 -21.16 -6.17 -11.51
N SER A 182 -21.12 -4.92 -11.03
CA SER A 182 -19.86 -4.31 -10.60
C SER A 182 -19.96 -3.50 -9.29
N PHE A 183 -18.80 -3.21 -8.73
CA PHE A 183 -18.61 -2.40 -7.54
C PHE A 183 -17.46 -1.42 -7.74
N GLU A 184 -17.72 -0.14 -7.57
CA GLU A 184 -16.73 0.92 -7.53
C GLU A 184 -16.46 1.31 -6.08
N PRO A 185 -15.24 1.08 -5.55
CA PRO A 185 -14.90 1.50 -4.20
C PRO A 185 -14.66 3.01 -4.13
N ARG A 186 -14.71 3.57 -2.91
CA ARG A 186 -14.32 4.96 -2.66
C ARG A 186 -12.91 5.24 -3.16
N ASP A 187 -12.65 6.49 -3.58
CA ASP A 187 -11.41 6.88 -4.26
C ASP A 187 -10.14 6.54 -3.48
N GLN A 188 -10.18 6.62 -2.14
CA GLN A 188 -9.02 6.41 -1.26
C GLN A 188 -8.56 4.95 -1.12
N VAL A 189 -9.24 3.99 -1.77
CA VAL A 189 -8.85 2.57 -1.72
C VAL A 189 -8.96 1.91 -3.10
N LYS A 190 -9.13 2.67 -4.15
CA LYS A 190 -9.14 2.15 -5.53
C LYS A 190 -7.83 1.48 -5.88
N GLY A 191 -6.72 2.14 -5.57
CA GLY A 191 -5.38 1.62 -5.77
C GLY A 191 -5.08 0.40 -4.90
N ASP A 192 -5.47 0.44 -3.61
CA ASP A 192 -5.36 -0.70 -2.70
C ASP A 192 -6.00 -1.95 -3.31
N ILE A 193 -7.25 -1.82 -3.74
CA ILE A 193 -8.02 -2.93 -4.34
C ILE A 193 -7.36 -3.42 -5.62
N ALA A 194 -6.93 -2.51 -6.49
CA ALA A 194 -6.22 -2.88 -7.71
C ALA A 194 -4.96 -3.71 -7.41
N ARG A 195 -4.12 -3.25 -6.48
CA ARG A 195 -2.90 -3.94 -6.09
C ARG A 195 -3.15 -5.29 -5.39
N MET A 196 -4.25 -5.42 -4.66
CA MET A 196 -4.68 -6.70 -4.07
C MET A 196 -5.08 -7.71 -5.15
N ILE A 197 -5.87 -7.28 -6.13
CA ILE A 197 -6.30 -8.13 -7.24
C ILE A 197 -5.10 -8.57 -8.09
N LEU A 198 -4.22 -7.63 -8.43
CA LEU A 198 -3.05 -7.91 -9.26
C LEU A 198 -2.03 -8.81 -8.51
N TYR A 199 -1.91 -8.68 -7.19
CA TYR A 199 -1.14 -9.62 -6.37
C TYR A 199 -1.70 -11.05 -6.47
N MET A 200 -3.00 -11.22 -6.32
CA MET A 200 -3.64 -12.54 -6.43
C MET A 200 -3.39 -13.19 -7.79
N ALA A 201 -3.41 -12.41 -8.86
CA ALA A 201 -3.13 -12.87 -10.23
C ALA A 201 -1.67 -13.27 -10.47
N VAL A 202 -0.73 -12.76 -9.68
CA VAL A 202 0.68 -13.20 -9.75
C VAL A 202 0.94 -14.35 -8.78
N ARG A 203 0.28 -14.34 -7.61
CA ARG A 203 0.53 -15.35 -6.59
C ARG A 203 -0.08 -16.71 -6.92
N TYR A 204 -1.23 -16.75 -7.60
CA TYR A 204 -2.00 -17.96 -7.83
C TYR A 204 -2.13 -18.25 -9.33
N GLU A 205 -1.08 -18.87 -9.90
CA GLU A 205 -0.89 -19.21 -11.32
C GLU A 205 -1.35 -20.66 -11.64
N GLY A 206 -2.13 -21.30 -10.75
CA GLY A 206 -2.66 -22.65 -11.01
C GLY A 206 -1.71 -23.81 -10.71
N ASP A 207 -0.54 -23.57 -10.16
CA ASP A 207 0.49 -24.59 -9.91
C ASP A 207 0.45 -25.17 -8.50
N ASP A 208 -0.37 -24.62 -7.59
CA ASP A 208 -0.47 -25.01 -6.18
C ASP A 208 -1.80 -25.71 -5.82
N GLY A 209 -2.52 -26.19 -6.82
CA GLY A 209 -3.77 -26.95 -6.68
C GLY A 209 -5.02 -26.06 -6.63
N PHE A 210 -4.89 -24.77 -6.81
CA PHE A 210 -5.98 -23.81 -7.01
C PHE A 210 -6.07 -23.42 -8.49
N ALA A 211 -7.16 -22.73 -8.84
CA ALA A 211 -7.31 -22.20 -10.20
C ALA A 211 -6.27 -21.10 -10.46
N ASP A 212 -5.88 -20.98 -11.72
CA ASP A 212 -5.12 -19.85 -12.24
C ASP A 212 -6.00 -18.57 -12.20
N LEU A 213 -5.64 -17.63 -11.33
CA LEU A 213 -6.40 -16.41 -11.09
C LEU A 213 -5.90 -15.30 -12.02
N GLU A 214 -6.74 -14.88 -12.97
CA GLU A 214 -6.36 -13.88 -13.96
C GLU A 214 -7.34 -12.70 -14.02
N PRO A 215 -6.86 -11.43 -13.98
CA PRO A 215 -7.70 -10.30 -14.26
C PRO A 215 -8.06 -10.28 -15.76
N ASN A 216 -9.27 -9.85 -16.07
CA ASN A 216 -9.68 -9.66 -17.47
C ASN A 216 -10.38 -8.30 -17.63
N ASP A 217 -10.74 -7.93 -18.85
CA ASP A 217 -11.39 -6.65 -19.12
C ASP A 217 -12.93 -6.78 -19.23
N LYS A 218 -13.51 -7.62 -18.37
CA LYS A 218 -14.96 -7.90 -18.34
C LYS A 218 -15.49 -7.78 -16.92
N VAL A 219 -16.81 -7.64 -16.80
CA VAL A 219 -17.61 -7.82 -15.59
C VAL A 219 -18.51 -9.04 -15.77
N ASP A 220 -19.22 -9.44 -14.71
CA ASP A 220 -20.07 -10.64 -14.72
C ASP A 220 -19.30 -11.94 -15.00
N ASN A 221 -18.12 -12.06 -14.38
CA ASN A 221 -17.26 -13.24 -14.53
C ASN A 221 -17.83 -14.50 -13.85
N GLY A 222 -18.84 -14.36 -13.01
CA GLY A 222 -19.51 -15.48 -12.35
C GLY A 222 -18.58 -16.27 -11.41
N SER A 223 -18.43 -17.57 -11.67
CA SER A 223 -17.51 -18.43 -10.91
C SER A 223 -16.17 -18.69 -11.63
N ALA A 224 -15.96 -18.10 -12.80
CA ALA A 224 -14.68 -18.20 -13.49
C ALA A 224 -13.55 -17.65 -12.61
N PRO A 225 -12.31 -18.16 -12.74
CA PRO A 225 -11.17 -17.65 -11.97
C PRO A 225 -10.67 -16.31 -12.53
N ASN A 226 -11.60 -15.42 -12.79
CA ASN A 226 -11.32 -14.11 -13.39
C ASN A 226 -12.01 -13.02 -12.57
N ILE A 227 -11.42 -11.83 -12.60
CA ILE A 227 -12.02 -10.62 -12.04
C ILE A 227 -11.71 -9.43 -12.94
N GLY A 228 -12.67 -8.54 -13.12
CA GLY A 228 -12.52 -7.35 -13.96
C GLY A 228 -12.62 -6.07 -13.15
N ARG A 229 -12.39 -4.93 -13.82
CA ARG A 229 -11.80 -4.82 -15.18
C ARG A 229 -10.33 -4.46 -15.10
N LEU A 230 -9.51 -5.18 -15.80
CA LEU A 230 -8.06 -4.93 -15.81
C LEU A 230 -7.71 -3.47 -16.20
N SER A 231 -8.35 -2.93 -17.25
CA SER A 231 -8.12 -1.53 -17.67
C SER A 231 -8.47 -0.51 -16.59
N VAL A 232 -9.49 -0.79 -15.76
CA VAL A 232 -9.91 0.04 -14.64
C VAL A 232 -8.93 -0.11 -13.47
N LEU A 233 -8.57 -1.34 -13.13
CA LEU A 233 -7.61 -1.63 -12.05
C LEU A 233 -6.24 -0.98 -12.31
N LYS A 234 -5.73 -1.03 -13.54
CA LYS A 234 -4.50 -0.34 -13.94
C LYS A 234 -4.59 1.18 -13.72
N ARG A 235 -5.71 1.78 -14.13
CA ARG A 235 -5.93 3.21 -13.91
C ARG A 235 -6.00 3.55 -12.43
N TRP A 236 -6.73 2.78 -11.62
CA TRP A 236 -6.82 2.97 -10.18
C TRP A 236 -5.46 2.86 -9.47
N ASN A 237 -4.62 1.91 -9.87
CA ASN A 237 -3.26 1.83 -9.36
C ASN A 237 -2.43 3.11 -9.58
N THR A 238 -2.71 3.83 -10.69
CA THR A 238 -2.01 5.09 -11.02
C THR A 238 -2.64 6.29 -10.29
N GLU A 239 -3.98 6.32 -10.20
CA GLU A 239 -4.74 7.44 -9.62
C GLU A 239 -4.66 7.46 -8.08
N ASP A 240 -4.51 6.29 -7.45
CA ASP A 240 -4.41 6.11 -6.01
C ASP A 240 -3.11 5.34 -5.67
N PRO A 241 -1.96 6.02 -5.62
CA PRO A 241 -0.66 5.40 -5.34
C PRO A 241 -0.57 4.90 -3.89
N PRO A 242 0.31 3.91 -3.58
CA PRO A 242 0.46 3.35 -2.24
C PRO A 242 0.71 4.41 -1.17
N ASP A 243 -0.17 4.48 -0.19
CA ASP A 243 -0.03 5.37 0.96
C ASP A 243 0.75 4.71 2.12
N ASP A 244 0.92 5.44 3.21
CA ASP A 244 1.66 4.94 4.38
C ASP A 244 0.92 3.83 5.12
N PHE A 245 -0.43 3.83 5.08
CA PHE A 245 -1.24 2.78 5.69
C PHE A 245 -1.05 1.46 4.94
N GLU A 246 -1.14 1.49 3.62
CA GLU A 246 -0.96 0.32 2.76
C GLU A 246 0.48 -0.24 2.86
N LYS A 247 1.50 0.64 2.86
CA LYS A 247 2.90 0.24 3.05
C LYS A 247 3.15 -0.39 4.41
N ASN A 248 2.58 0.19 5.48
CA ASN A 248 2.67 -0.39 6.83
C ASN A 248 1.99 -1.76 6.88
N ARG A 249 0.81 -1.89 6.27
CA ARG A 249 0.10 -3.15 6.17
C ARG A 249 0.94 -4.23 5.49
N ASN A 250 1.55 -3.92 4.35
CA ASN A 250 2.47 -4.81 3.63
C ASN A 250 3.65 -5.25 4.51
N GLN A 251 4.19 -4.32 5.30
CA GLN A 251 5.29 -4.61 6.23
C GLN A 251 4.87 -5.53 7.38
N VAL A 252 3.70 -5.29 7.99
CA VAL A 252 3.17 -6.14 9.08
C VAL A 252 2.87 -7.56 8.58
N ILE A 253 2.31 -7.71 7.37
CA ILE A 253 2.12 -9.04 6.77
C ILE A 253 3.45 -9.77 6.61
N TYR A 254 4.48 -9.07 6.17
CA TYR A 254 5.82 -9.62 5.99
C TYR A 254 6.49 -10.00 7.31
N ASP A 255 6.51 -9.10 8.29
CA ASP A 255 7.24 -9.30 9.54
C ASP A 255 6.57 -10.36 10.44
N ASP A 256 5.24 -10.33 10.55
CA ASP A 256 4.53 -11.03 11.62
C ASP A 256 3.70 -12.25 11.16
N PHE A 257 3.37 -12.37 9.85
CA PHE A 257 2.41 -13.37 9.40
C PHE A 257 2.87 -14.25 8.24
N GLN A 258 2.88 -13.70 7.02
CA GLN A 258 3.07 -14.50 5.81
C GLN A 258 4.51 -14.53 5.29
N HIS A 259 5.33 -13.59 5.69
CA HIS A 259 6.73 -13.43 5.29
C HIS A 259 6.94 -13.23 3.78
N ASN A 260 5.87 -12.85 3.07
CA ASN A 260 5.91 -12.38 1.69
C ASN A 260 5.32 -10.97 1.58
N ARG A 261 5.49 -10.34 0.44
CA ARG A 261 5.10 -8.95 0.19
C ARG A 261 4.23 -8.84 -1.06
N ASN A 262 3.37 -7.83 -1.09
CA ASN A 262 2.71 -7.44 -2.33
C ASN A 262 3.67 -6.56 -3.15
N PRO A 263 4.17 -7.04 -4.30
CA PRO A 263 5.15 -6.31 -5.10
C PRO A 263 4.59 -5.00 -5.68
N PHE A 264 3.29 -4.90 -5.85
CA PHE A 264 2.66 -3.71 -6.43
C PHE A 264 2.46 -2.57 -5.43
N ILE A 265 2.61 -2.84 -4.13
CA ILE A 265 2.72 -1.81 -3.10
C ILE A 265 4.15 -1.24 -3.06
N ASP A 266 5.15 -2.10 -3.20
CA ASP A 266 6.55 -1.71 -3.18
C ASP A 266 7.00 -1.09 -4.51
N HIS A 267 6.48 -1.60 -5.63
CA HIS A 267 6.80 -1.24 -7.02
C HIS A 267 5.54 -1.11 -7.87
N PRO A 268 4.70 -0.07 -7.65
CA PRO A 268 3.44 0.09 -8.38
C PRO A 268 3.61 0.22 -9.90
N GLU A 269 4.78 0.64 -10.37
CA GLU A 269 5.15 0.72 -11.78
C GLU A 269 5.26 -0.65 -12.47
N TRP A 270 5.40 -1.73 -11.73
CA TRP A 270 5.44 -3.07 -12.30
C TRP A 270 4.09 -3.54 -12.84
N VAL A 271 3.00 -2.92 -12.43
CA VAL A 271 1.68 -3.17 -13.01
C VAL A 271 1.69 -2.92 -14.52
N ASP A 272 2.17 -1.75 -14.95
CA ASP A 272 2.29 -1.46 -16.37
C ASP A 272 3.41 -2.28 -17.07
N SER A 273 4.43 -2.66 -16.31
CA SER A 273 5.49 -3.53 -16.85
C SER A 273 5.00 -4.93 -17.18
N ILE A 274 3.93 -5.43 -16.51
CA ILE A 274 3.34 -6.77 -16.73
C ILE A 274 2.16 -6.70 -17.69
N TRP A 275 1.23 -5.77 -17.49
CA TRP A 275 -0.04 -5.69 -18.22
C TRP A 275 -0.15 -4.45 -19.13
N GLY A 276 0.92 -3.74 -19.36
CA GLY A 276 1.00 -2.52 -20.17
C GLY A 276 0.82 -2.68 -21.66
#